data_4b046f0df6ea74434512a092cf0577d4
#
_entry.id   4b046f0df6ea74434512a092cf0577d4
#
_cell.length_a   1.000
_cell.length_b   1.000
_cell.length_c   1.000
_cell.angle_alpha   90.00
_cell.angle_beta   90.00
_cell.angle_gamma   90.00
#
_symmetry.space_group_name_H-M   'P 1'
#
loop_
_entity.id
_entity.type
_entity.pdbx_description
1 polymer ?
#
loop_
_entity_poly.entity_id
_entity_poly.type
_entity_poly.pdbx_seq_one_letter_code
_entity_poly.pdbx_strand_id
1 'polypeptide(L)'
;QPAILRQRRAFLALTGRLALAAGCAPLSWAAGANPRIKAPKKKLLLDTDIGSDIDDAVALAYIVMQPDIDLLGITTATGESVKRAALARQITRQVGLDIPVIPGLEAPRVIAQRQLVAQQAIELPQTVRQTLPRDHNPEAAIDFMVDTIRSNPGEVTLLAVGPFTNIARLLERAPGISKLLHEIVIMGGKYSDYPTPWGPTEWNAIVDPHATSMLFQLAECPIRAIGLDITWRLFMTPEKVRSEFKTHPLLQTVLAWSEVWFKERDLLHFHDPLAAACIVSPDLCTYSQGTVQVDLSNSKTAGITTFTPDPSGLVQIAIDVDPDRFFSTFFTAFSVAART
;
A
#
# COMPACT_ATOMS: atom_id res chain seq x y z
N GLN A 1 59.88 -13.78 -27.35
CA GLN A 1 60.18 -13.90 -28.81
C GLN A 1 60.44 -15.34 -29.16
N PRO A 2 60.25 -15.83 -30.39
CA PRO A 2 59.55 -15.31 -31.56
C PRO A 2 58.45 -16.31 -32.06
N ALA A 3 57.46 -15.90 -32.80
CA ALA A 3 57.31 -15.69 -34.26
C ALA A 3 57.36 -16.97 -35.14
N ILE A 4 56.45 -17.01 -36.10
CA ILE A 4 56.57 -17.49 -37.52
C ILE A 4 55.24 -18.13 -37.94
N LEU A 5 54.48 -17.50 -38.78
CA LEU A 5 54.38 -17.34 -40.23
C LEU A 5 53.58 -18.40 -40.99
N ARG A 6 52.55 -17.94 -41.68
CA ARG A 6 52.11 -18.01 -43.08
C ARG A 6 51.89 -19.41 -43.75
N GLN A 7 50.77 -19.53 -44.45
CA GLN A 7 50.57 -19.52 -45.93
C GLN A 7 49.15 -19.99 -46.26
N ARG A 8 48.33 -19.21 -46.93
CA ARG A 8 48.03 -19.02 -48.35
C ARG A 8 47.92 -20.36 -49.15
N ARG A 9 46.73 -20.58 -49.76
CA ARG A 9 46.57 -20.64 -51.22
C ARG A 9 45.08 -20.77 -51.61
N ALA A 10 44.76 -19.94 -52.57
CA ALA A 10 43.47 -19.88 -53.32
C ALA A 10 43.49 -20.99 -54.42
N PHE A 11 42.33 -21.42 -54.88
CA PHE A 11 42.09 -21.89 -56.23
C PHE A 11 40.78 -21.38 -56.78
N LEU A 12 40.89 -20.94 -58.02
CA LEU A 12 39.91 -20.28 -58.85
C LEU A 12 39.09 -21.25 -59.71
N ALA A 13 37.87 -20.79 -60.06
CA ALA A 13 37.17 -20.83 -61.37
C ALA A 13 36.46 -22.16 -61.72
N LEU A 14 35.28 -22.21 -62.31
CA LEU A 14 34.73 -21.47 -63.45
C LEU A 14 33.29 -22.01 -63.75
N THR A 15 32.38 -21.13 -64.10
CA THR A 15 31.28 -21.24 -65.07
C THR A 15 30.07 -22.14 -64.86
N GLY A 16 28.88 -21.50 -65.04
CA GLY A 16 27.61 -22.13 -65.37
C GLY A 16 26.41 -21.19 -65.10
N ARG A 17 26.13 -20.28 -66.10
CA ARG A 17 24.88 -19.50 -66.10
C ARG A 17 23.72 -20.41 -66.51
N LEU A 18 22.66 -20.43 -65.66
CA LEU A 18 21.30 -20.65 -66.14
C LEU A 18 20.36 -19.75 -65.29
N ALA A 19 19.76 -18.80 -65.98
CA ALA A 19 18.72 -17.95 -65.40
C ALA A 19 17.41 -18.75 -65.42
N LEU A 20 16.79 -18.93 -64.28
CA LEU A 20 15.36 -19.19 -64.14
C LEU A 20 14.81 -18.11 -63.22
N ALA A 21 14.04 -17.18 -63.80
CA ALA A 21 13.23 -16.23 -63.08
C ALA A 21 12.03 -16.99 -62.46
N ALA A 22 12.09 -17.21 -61.15
CA ALA A 22 10.91 -17.57 -60.37
C ALA A 22 10.65 -16.39 -59.43
N GLY A 23 9.51 -15.69 -59.64
CA GLY A 23 9.09 -14.59 -58.83
C GLY A 23 8.80 -15.05 -57.40
N CYS A 24 9.62 -14.68 -56.47
CA CYS A 24 9.33 -14.73 -55.04
C CYS A 24 8.70 -13.41 -54.65
N ALA A 25 7.37 -13.39 -54.52
CA ALA A 25 6.70 -12.37 -53.77
C ALA A 25 7.21 -12.40 -52.30
N PRO A 26 7.57 -11.27 -51.69
CA PRO A 26 7.90 -11.26 -50.27
C PRO A 26 6.66 -11.61 -49.49
N LEU A 27 6.63 -12.76 -48.81
CA LEU A 27 5.71 -13.00 -47.71
C LEU A 27 6.04 -11.95 -46.65
N SER A 28 5.23 -10.90 -46.59
CA SER A 28 5.17 -10.02 -45.44
C SER A 28 4.61 -10.85 -44.28
N TRP A 29 5.52 -11.33 -43.45
CA TRP A 29 5.14 -11.81 -42.15
C TRP A 29 4.65 -10.59 -41.35
N ALA A 30 3.33 -10.39 -41.35
CA ALA A 30 2.71 -9.54 -40.34
C ALA A 30 3.15 -10.13 -39.00
N ALA A 31 4.06 -9.45 -38.34
CA ALA A 31 4.37 -9.71 -36.93
C ALA A 31 3.07 -9.48 -36.17
N GLY A 32 2.31 -10.56 -35.97
CA GLY A 32 1.16 -10.55 -35.10
C GLY A 32 1.66 -10.04 -33.75
N ALA A 33 1.14 -8.90 -33.32
CA ALA A 33 1.38 -8.38 -31.99
C ALA A 33 0.95 -9.50 -31.04
N ASN A 34 1.93 -10.16 -30.42
CA ASN A 34 1.67 -11.12 -29.38
C ASN A 34 0.80 -10.41 -28.34
N PRO A 35 -0.41 -10.89 -28.02
CA PRO A 35 -1.19 -10.26 -26.98
C PRO A 35 -0.30 -10.30 -25.72
N ARG A 36 0.11 -9.12 -25.25
CA ARG A 36 0.86 -9.02 -24.00
C ARG A 36 -0.02 -9.69 -22.95
N ILE A 37 0.38 -10.87 -22.47
CA ILE A 37 -0.26 -11.52 -21.34
C ILE A 37 -0.14 -10.52 -20.20
N LYS A 38 -1.29 -9.94 -19.81
CA LYS A 38 -1.33 -8.98 -18.70
C LYS A 38 -0.87 -9.73 -17.45
N ALA A 39 0.11 -9.19 -16.73
CA ALA A 39 0.55 -9.79 -15.48
C ALA A 39 -0.66 -9.98 -14.53
N PRO A 40 -0.69 -11.03 -13.72
CA PRO A 40 -1.75 -11.22 -12.76
C PRO A 40 -1.82 -10.03 -11.81
N LYS A 41 -3.04 -9.64 -11.45
CA LYS A 41 -3.24 -8.55 -10.48
C LYS A 41 -2.69 -8.96 -9.11
N LYS A 42 -2.17 -7.98 -8.38
CA LYS A 42 -1.72 -8.15 -7.00
C LYS A 42 -2.93 -8.23 -6.07
N LYS A 43 -3.10 -9.34 -5.39
CA LYS A 43 -4.17 -9.55 -4.43
C LYS A 43 -3.87 -8.76 -3.15
N LEU A 44 -4.77 -7.88 -2.77
CA LEU A 44 -4.59 -6.94 -1.66
C LEU A 44 -5.68 -7.11 -0.61
N LEU A 45 -5.29 -7.24 0.66
CA LEU A 45 -6.12 -6.97 1.83
C LEU A 45 -5.69 -5.62 2.42
N LEU A 46 -6.64 -4.74 2.74
CA LEU A 46 -6.39 -3.45 3.37
C LEU A 46 -6.93 -3.45 4.80
N ASP A 47 -6.09 -3.08 5.77
CA ASP A 47 -6.48 -2.72 7.13
C ASP A 47 -6.19 -1.24 7.36
N THR A 48 -7.21 -0.45 7.77
CA THR A 48 -7.18 1.01 7.77
C THR A 48 -7.96 1.58 8.95
N ASP A 49 -7.58 2.76 9.42
CA ASP A 49 -8.40 3.54 10.37
C ASP A 49 -9.00 4.81 9.73
N ILE A 50 -9.35 4.70 8.45
CA ILE A 50 -9.98 5.75 7.64
C ILE A 50 -11.04 6.53 8.41
N GLY A 51 -10.98 7.84 8.34
CA GLY A 51 -12.01 8.70 8.93
C GLY A 51 -11.51 9.68 9.98
N SER A 52 -10.20 9.71 10.27
CA SER A 52 -9.58 10.66 11.21
C SER A 52 -8.52 11.51 10.52
N ASP A 53 -7.33 10.99 10.23
CA ASP A 53 -6.47 11.58 9.21
C ASP A 53 -7.12 11.34 7.84
N ILE A 54 -6.83 12.18 6.87
CA ILE A 54 -7.48 12.10 5.57
C ILE A 54 -6.76 11.18 4.60
N ASP A 55 -5.53 10.84 4.88
CA ASP A 55 -4.66 10.14 3.96
C ASP A 55 -5.04 8.66 3.74
N ASP A 56 -5.68 8.00 4.70
CA ASP A 56 -6.35 6.70 4.47
C ASP A 56 -7.35 6.77 3.30
N ALA A 57 -8.18 7.81 3.27
CA ALA A 57 -9.16 7.99 2.20
C ALA A 57 -8.48 8.25 0.85
N VAL A 58 -7.37 8.99 0.86
CA VAL A 58 -6.52 9.23 -0.31
C VAL A 58 -5.86 7.94 -0.78
N ALA A 59 -5.37 7.11 0.15
CA ALA A 59 -4.77 5.81 -0.14
C ALA A 59 -5.79 4.84 -0.74
N LEU A 60 -6.98 4.73 -0.13
CA LEU A 60 -8.05 3.88 -0.66
C LEU A 60 -8.50 4.34 -2.04
N ALA A 61 -8.67 5.66 -2.26
CA ALA A 61 -8.98 6.20 -3.58
C ALA A 61 -7.92 5.81 -4.62
N TYR A 62 -6.64 5.88 -4.26
CA TYR A 62 -5.56 5.43 -5.14
C TYR A 62 -5.64 3.93 -5.44
N ILE A 63 -5.82 3.09 -4.41
CA ILE A 63 -5.89 1.63 -4.54
C ILE A 63 -6.99 1.21 -5.51
N VAL A 64 -8.20 1.74 -5.36
CA VAL A 64 -9.35 1.35 -6.22
C VAL A 64 -9.22 1.82 -7.67
N MET A 65 -8.31 2.77 -7.93
CA MET A 65 -7.99 3.24 -9.28
C MET A 65 -6.87 2.43 -9.94
N GLN A 66 -6.20 1.53 -9.22
CA GLN A 66 -5.08 0.75 -9.75
C GLN A 66 -5.57 -0.47 -10.55
N PRO A 67 -5.31 -0.54 -11.86
CA PRO A 67 -5.74 -1.68 -12.68
C PRO A 67 -5.01 -2.98 -12.33
N ASP A 68 -3.86 -2.89 -11.67
CA ASP A 68 -3.01 -4.03 -11.32
C ASP A 68 -3.22 -4.52 -9.88
N ILE A 69 -4.17 -3.92 -9.15
CA ILE A 69 -4.60 -4.37 -7.82
C ILE A 69 -5.94 -5.12 -7.92
N ASP A 70 -6.02 -6.24 -7.23
CA ASP A 70 -7.24 -6.97 -6.91
C ASP A 70 -7.50 -6.82 -5.41
N LEU A 71 -8.34 -5.84 -5.05
CA LEU A 71 -8.67 -5.55 -3.65
C LEU A 71 -9.71 -6.58 -3.17
N LEU A 72 -9.25 -7.55 -2.37
CA LEU A 72 -10.05 -8.67 -1.88
C LEU A 72 -11.03 -8.27 -0.77
N GLY A 73 -10.69 -7.23 -0.01
CA GLY A 73 -11.53 -6.69 1.04
C GLY A 73 -10.78 -5.71 1.94
N ILE A 74 -11.55 -5.10 2.85
CA ILE A 74 -11.08 -4.07 3.76
C ILE A 74 -11.51 -4.42 5.18
N THR A 75 -10.60 -4.28 6.13
CA THR A 75 -10.91 -4.28 7.56
C THR A 75 -10.63 -2.90 8.15
N THR A 76 -11.40 -2.52 9.17
CA THR A 76 -11.18 -1.23 9.82
C THR A 76 -10.82 -1.41 11.29
N ALA A 77 -9.95 -0.56 11.79
CA ALA A 77 -9.49 -0.57 13.17
C ALA A 77 -9.81 0.76 13.86
N THR A 78 -9.54 0.83 15.18
CA THR A 78 -9.65 2.05 15.97
C THR A 78 -11.11 2.47 16.26
N GLY A 79 -11.31 3.40 17.18
CA GLY A 79 -12.63 3.83 17.64
C GLY A 79 -13.60 4.18 16.51
N GLU A 80 -14.85 3.77 16.67
CA GLU A 80 -15.93 3.91 15.67
C GLU A 80 -15.66 3.12 14.36
N SER A 81 -15.11 1.92 14.46
CA SER A 81 -14.72 1.08 13.31
C SER A 81 -15.88 0.85 12.32
N VAL A 82 -17.14 0.81 12.78
CA VAL A 82 -18.34 0.72 11.93
C VAL A 82 -18.51 1.95 11.04
N LYS A 83 -18.26 3.15 11.56
CA LYS A 83 -18.29 4.39 10.75
C LYS A 83 -17.16 4.43 9.74
N ARG A 84 -15.97 3.97 10.14
CA ARG A 84 -14.82 3.82 9.25
C ARG A 84 -15.11 2.86 8.10
N ALA A 85 -15.72 1.73 8.40
CA ALA A 85 -16.17 0.78 7.38
C ALA A 85 -17.21 1.40 6.42
N ALA A 86 -18.09 2.27 6.92
CA ALA A 86 -19.04 2.97 6.06
C ALA A 86 -18.37 3.97 5.11
N LEU A 87 -17.35 4.70 5.58
CA LEU A 87 -16.53 5.58 4.75
C LEU A 87 -15.81 4.79 3.65
N ALA A 88 -15.16 3.67 4.00
CA ALA A 88 -14.49 2.82 3.03
C ALA A 88 -15.48 2.27 1.97
N ARG A 89 -16.68 1.83 2.38
CA ARG A 89 -17.74 1.40 1.46
C ARG A 89 -18.21 2.51 0.52
N GLN A 90 -18.23 3.75 0.97
CA GLN A 90 -18.62 4.86 0.10
C GLN A 90 -17.63 5.04 -1.05
N ILE A 91 -16.34 4.94 -0.79
CA ILE A 91 -15.30 5.01 -1.82
C ILE A 91 -15.39 3.83 -2.78
N THR A 92 -15.47 2.60 -2.28
CA THR A 92 -15.51 1.41 -3.13
C THR A 92 -16.76 1.37 -4.02
N ARG A 93 -17.92 1.72 -3.49
CA ARG A 93 -19.19 1.77 -4.25
C ARG A 93 -19.20 2.84 -5.31
N GLN A 94 -18.51 3.96 -5.10
CA GLN A 94 -18.44 5.04 -6.10
C GLN A 94 -17.77 4.59 -7.39
N VAL A 95 -16.87 3.59 -7.32
CA VAL A 95 -16.23 2.97 -8.49
C VAL A 95 -16.86 1.64 -8.89
N GLY A 96 -18.02 1.30 -8.34
CA GLY A 96 -18.74 0.07 -8.65
C GLY A 96 -18.10 -1.20 -8.08
N LEU A 97 -17.22 -1.08 -7.09
CA LEU A 97 -16.54 -2.20 -6.46
C LEU A 97 -17.33 -2.66 -5.22
N ASP A 98 -17.93 -3.83 -5.30
CA ASP A 98 -18.68 -4.47 -4.20
C ASP A 98 -17.82 -5.57 -3.57
N ILE A 99 -17.08 -5.21 -2.54
CA ILE A 99 -16.17 -6.09 -1.80
C ILE A 99 -16.52 -6.10 -0.31
N PRO A 100 -16.11 -7.13 0.44
CA PRO A 100 -16.24 -7.15 1.89
C PRO A 100 -15.52 -5.97 2.55
N VAL A 101 -16.22 -5.24 3.40
CA VAL A 101 -15.65 -4.20 4.27
C VAL A 101 -16.13 -4.48 5.68
N ILE A 102 -15.25 -4.96 6.54
CA ILE A 102 -15.60 -5.53 7.84
C ILE A 102 -15.03 -4.64 8.96
N PRO A 103 -15.88 -4.10 9.85
CA PRO A 103 -15.39 -3.39 11.03
C PRO A 103 -14.71 -4.34 12.00
N GLY A 104 -13.51 -3.98 12.45
CA GLY A 104 -12.70 -4.79 13.37
C GLY A 104 -12.58 -4.16 14.76
N LEU A 105 -11.43 -4.38 15.38
CA LEU A 105 -11.16 -4.03 16.78
C LEU A 105 -11.05 -2.52 16.98
N GLU A 106 -11.73 -2.01 17.99
CA GLU A 106 -11.75 -0.58 18.33
C GLU A 106 -10.78 -0.21 19.45
N ALA A 107 -10.48 -1.11 20.33
CA ALA A 107 -9.65 -0.85 21.50
C ALA A 107 -8.22 -1.38 21.28
N PRO A 108 -7.19 -0.59 21.64
CA PRO A 108 -5.83 -1.08 21.72
C PRO A 108 -5.70 -2.22 22.72
N ARG A 109 -4.68 -3.03 22.58
CA ARG A 109 -4.50 -4.26 23.40
C ARG A 109 -4.35 -3.99 24.90
N VAL A 110 -3.66 -2.93 25.28
CA VAL A 110 -3.30 -2.69 26.70
C VAL A 110 -3.58 -1.27 27.15
N ILE A 111 -3.32 -0.29 26.31
CA ILE A 111 -3.48 1.13 26.67
C ILE A 111 -4.88 1.63 26.40
N ALA A 112 -5.22 2.81 26.91
CA ALA A 112 -6.48 3.47 26.57
C ALA A 112 -6.49 3.93 25.09
N GLN A 113 -7.67 3.83 24.46
CA GLN A 113 -7.86 4.31 23.09
C GLN A 113 -7.61 5.81 22.99
N ARG A 114 -6.73 6.23 22.08
CA ARG A 114 -6.36 7.63 21.85
C ARG A 114 -7.15 8.28 20.71
N GLN A 115 -7.77 7.50 19.84
CA GLN A 115 -8.49 7.95 18.65
C GLN A 115 -9.91 7.36 18.64
N LEU A 116 -10.78 8.00 19.41
CA LEU A 116 -12.15 7.51 19.68
C LEU A 116 -13.11 7.75 18.51
N VAL A 117 -12.90 8.80 17.70
CA VAL A 117 -13.89 9.32 16.77
C VAL A 117 -13.39 9.29 15.33
N ALA A 118 -14.26 8.91 14.43
CA ALA A 118 -14.09 9.04 12.97
C ALA A 118 -14.70 10.37 12.52
N GLN A 119 -13.96 11.48 12.60
CA GLN A 119 -14.48 12.84 12.40
C GLN A 119 -15.10 13.03 11.01
N GLN A 120 -14.51 12.40 9.99
CA GLN A 120 -14.98 12.52 8.61
C GLN A 120 -16.31 11.80 8.37
N ALA A 121 -16.75 10.95 9.29
CA ALA A 121 -18.06 10.29 9.18
C ALA A 121 -19.25 11.27 9.22
N ILE A 122 -19.01 12.55 9.57
CA ILE A 122 -20.02 13.61 9.45
C ILE A 122 -20.43 13.83 7.98
N GLU A 123 -19.54 13.56 7.04
CA GLU A 123 -19.75 13.71 5.59
C GLU A 123 -20.51 12.51 4.97
N LEU A 124 -20.71 11.43 5.72
CA LEU A 124 -21.58 10.35 5.26
C LEU A 124 -23.03 10.86 5.10
N PRO A 125 -23.78 10.41 4.07
CA PRO A 125 -25.19 10.71 3.94
C PRO A 125 -25.95 10.41 5.23
N GLN A 126 -26.87 11.27 5.61
CA GLN A 126 -27.65 11.12 6.85
C GLN A 126 -28.36 9.76 6.90
N THR A 127 -28.91 9.31 5.78
CA THR A 127 -29.55 8.00 5.65
C THR A 127 -28.61 6.85 6.00
N VAL A 128 -27.34 6.93 5.57
CA VAL A 128 -26.33 5.94 5.90
C VAL A 128 -26.03 5.99 7.40
N ARG A 129 -25.74 7.19 7.95
CA ARG A 129 -25.43 7.35 9.38
C ARG A 129 -26.52 6.81 10.31
N GLN A 130 -27.79 6.97 9.93
CA GLN A 130 -28.93 6.51 10.72
C GLN A 130 -29.14 4.99 10.68
N THR A 131 -28.61 4.31 9.67
CA THR A 131 -28.75 2.85 9.47
C THR A 131 -27.52 2.07 9.90
N LEU A 132 -26.46 2.73 10.40
CA LEU A 132 -25.28 2.02 10.88
C LEU A 132 -25.63 1.16 12.10
N PRO A 133 -25.14 -0.07 12.18
CA PRO A 133 -25.32 -0.91 13.34
C PRO A 133 -24.64 -0.26 14.56
N ARG A 134 -25.28 -0.39 15.72
CA ARG A 134 -24.69 0.09 16.99
C ARG A 134 -23.63 -0.84 17.54
N ASP A 135 -23.80 -2.13 17.29
CA ASP A 135 -22.91 -3.19 17.73
C ASP A 135 -22.43 -3.98 16.53
N HIS A 136 -21.24 -4.53 16.62
CA HIS A 136 -20.66 -5.42 15.63
C HIS A 136 -19.81 -6.48 16.31
N ASN A 137 -19.53 -7.57 15.59
CA ASN A 137 -18.55 -8.55 16.02
C ASN A 137 -17.17 -8.22 15.46
N PRO A 138 -16.24 -7.66 16.24
CA PRO A 138 -14.92 -7.26 15.73
C PRO A 138 -14.05 -8.46 15.31
N GLU A 139 -14.30 -9.66 15.88
CA GLU A 139 -13.60 -10.88 15.46
C GLU A 139 -13.96 -11.32 14.04
N ALA A 140 -15.08 -10.85 13.50
CA ALA A 140 -15.44 -11.13 12.10
C ALA A 140 -14.42 -10.56 11.10
N ALA A 141 -13.75 -9.46 11.43
CA ALA A 141 -12.66 -8.93 10.61
C ALA A 141 -11.45 -9.88 10.61
N ILE A 142 -11.16 -10.47 11.76
CA ILE A 142 -10.05 -11.41 11.91
C ILE A 142 -10.35 -12.72 11.17
N ASP A 143 -11.56 -13.27 11.35
CA ASP A 143 -12.00 -14.47 10.64
C ASP A 143 -11.96 -14.25 9.12
N PHE A 144 -12.44 -13.10 8.63
CA PHE A 144 -12.37 -12.72 7.23
C PHE A 144 -10.92 -12.68 6.69
N MET A 145 -9.99 -12.07 7.42
CA MET A 145 -8.58 -12.05 7.03
C MET A 145 -8.00 -13.47 6.97
N VAL A 146 -8.27 -14.30 7.99
CA VAL A 146 -7.80 -15.70 8.03
C VAL A 146 -8.29 -16.47 6.83
N ASP A 147 -9.59 -16.39 6.53
CA ASP A 147 -10.21 -17.13 5.42
C ASP A 147 -9.69 -16.65 4.06
N THR A 148 -9.53 -15.34 3.89
CA THR A 148 -8.99 -14.74 2.66
C THR A 148 -7.56 -15.16 2.42
N ILE A 149 -6.70 -15.12 3.44
CA ILE A 149 -5.29 -15.51 3.34
C ILE A 149 -5.17 -17.01 3.04
N ARG A 150 -5.93 -17.85 3.74
CA ARG A 150 -5.93 -19.31 3.51
C ARG A 150 -6.42 -19.71 2.13
N SER A 151 -7.35 -18.94 1.58
CA SER A 151 -7.89 -19.17 0.22
C SER A 151 -6.94 -18.73 -0.90
N ASN A 152 -5.89 -17.95 -0.58
CA ASN A 152 -4.95 -17.40 -1.55
C ASN A 152 -3.50 -17.51 -1.04
N PRO A 153 -2.99 -18.71 -0.75
CA PRO A 153 -1.70 -18.89 -0.09
C PRO A 153 -0.53 -18.37 -0.96
N GLY A 154 0.29 -17.52 -0.38
CA GLY A 154 1.46 -16.92 -1.03
C GLY A 154 1.17 -15.75 -1.97
N GLU A 155 -0.11 -15.40 -2.18
CA GLU A 155 -0.49 -14.40 -3.17
C GLU A 155 -0.91 -13.05 -2.56
N VAL A 156 -1.34 -13.03 -1.29
CA VAL A 156 -1.93 -11.84 -0.67
C VAL A 156 -0.87 -10.94 -0.08
N THR A 157 -0.87 -9.67 -0.50
CA THR A 157 -0.23 -8.58 0.23
C THR A 157 -1.23 -8.03 1.24
N LEU A 158 -0.84 -7.95 2.52
CA LEU A 158 -1.62 -7.29 3.56
C LEU A 158 -1.07 -5.88 3.77
N LEU A 159 -1.83 -4.86 3.38
CA LEU A 159 -1.52 -3.46 3.61
C LEU A 159 -2.20 -3.01 4.90
N ALA A 160 -1.40 -2.64 5.91
CA ALA A 160 -1.89 -2.10 7.17
C ALA A 160 -1.44 -0.65 7.32
N VAL A 161 -2.39 0.27 7.32
CA VAL A 161 -2.15 1.72 7.37
C VAL A 161 -2.75 2.38 8.62
N GLY A 162 -3.56 1.65 9.40
CA GLY A 162 -3.98 2.05 10.75
C GLY A 162 -3.14 1.39 11.86
N PRO A 163 -3.52 1.60 13.13
CA PRO A 163 -2.92 0.89 14.27
C PRO A 163 -3.03 -0.62 14.11
N PHE A 164 -1.97 -1.36 14.40
CA PHE A 164 -1.83 -2.78 14.05
C PHE A 164 -2.63 -3.75 14.94
N THR A 165 -3.67 -3.28 15.61
CA THR A 165 -4.48 -4.06 16.55
C THR A 165 -5.11 -5.30 15.90
N ASN A 166 -5.71 -5.13 14.71
CA ASN A 166 -6.27 -6.25 13.94
C ASN A 166 -5.17 -7.23 13.50
N ILE A 167 -4.01 -6.72 13.08
CA ILE A 167 -2.90 -7.54 12.59
C ILE A 167 -2.31 -8.38 13.74
N ALA A 168 -2.10 -7.76 14.89
CA ALA A 168 -1.63 -8.50 16.07
C ALA A 168 -2.62 -9.60 16.48
N ARG A 169 -3.92 -9.31 16.42
CA ARG A 169 -4.97 -10.28 16.70
C ARG A 169 -5.00 -11.42 15.69
N LEU A 170 -4.80 -11.11 14.41
CA LEU A 170 -4.68 -12.09 13.33
C LEU A 170 -3.52 -13.07 13.60
N LEU A 171 -2.33 -12.53 13.91
CA LEU A 171 -1.13 -13.33 14.17
C LEU A 171 -1.26 -14.19 15.43
N GLU A 172 -1.91 -13.65 16.47
CA GLU A 172 -2.19 -14.39 17.71
C GLU A 172 -3.22 -15.51 17.50
N ARG A 173 -4.32 -15.20 16.78
CA ARG A 173 -5.42 -16.14 16.56
C ARG A 173 -5.04 -17.30 15.63
N ALA A 174 -4.20 -17.04 14.66
CA ALA A 174 -3.77 -18.01 13.66
C ALA A 174 -2.23 -18.03 13.54
N PRO A 175 -1.52 -18.64 14.50
CA PRO A 175 -0.06 -18.73 14.44
C PRO A 175 0.41 -19.32 13.11
N GLY A 176 1.44 -18.69 12.51
CA GLY A 176 1.98 -19.10 11.22
C GLY A 176 1.17 -18.65 10.00
N ILE A 177 0.04 -17.96 10.17
CA ILE A 177 -0.78 -17.46 9.05
C ILE A 177 0.00 -16.52 8.13
N SER A 178 0.93 -15.74 8.68
CA SER A 178 1.75 -14.83 7.90
C SER A 178 2.66 -15.54 6.88
N LYS A 179 3.03 -16.80 7.09
CA LYS A 179 3.75 -17.62 6.09
C LYS A 179 2.98 -17.80 4.79
N LEU A 180 1.67 -17.62 4.84
CA LEU A 180 0.78 -17.70 3.68
C LEU A 180 0.57 -16.35 3.01
N LEU A 181 1.13 -15.27 3.53
CA LEU A 181 1.15 -13.98 2.88
C LEU A 181 2.30 -13.87 1.88
N HIS A 182 2.12 -13.07 0.84
CA HIS A 182 3.22 -12.61 -0.01
C HIS A 182 4.15 -11.69 0.78
N GLU A 183 3.59 -10.68 1.41
CA GLU A 183 4.26 -9.74 2.30
C GLU A 183 3.22 -8.99 3.17
N ILE A 184 3.69 -8.33 4.22
CA ILE A 184 2.95 -7.28 4.93
C ILE A 184 3.58 -5.94 4.57
N VAL A 185 2.79 -4.99 4.08
CA VAL A 185 3.21 -3.59 3.88
C VAL A 185 2.56 -2.75 4.96
N ILE A 186 3.33 -1.92 5.65
CA ILE A 186 2.79 -1.06 6.70
C ILE A 186 3.15 0.40 6.46
N MET A 187 2.20 1.30 6.80
CA MET A 187 2.54 2.67 7.18
C MET A 187 2.66 2.70 8.69
N GLY A 188 3.86 2.92 9.22
CA GLY A 188 4.08 2.97 10.67
C GLY A 188 5.52 2.94 11.09
N GLY A 189 5.74 3.40 12.31
CA GLY A 189 7.07 3.55 12.90
C GLY A 189 7.84 4.75 12.36
N LYS A 190 8.99 4.99 12.99
CA LYS A 190 9.95 6.02 12.59
C LYS A 190 11.34 5.46 12.80
N TYR A 191 12.18 5.46 11.77
CA TYR A 191 13.40 4.66 11.73
C TYR A 191 14.68 5.48 11.61
N SER A 192 14.56 6.82 11.52
CA SER A 192 15.70 7.73 11.45
C SER A 192 15.47 8.98 12.30
N ASP A 193 16.52 9.80 12.44
CA ASP A 193 16.47 11.08 13.16
C ASP A 193 15.85 12.22 12.31
N TYR A 194 15.24 11.92 11.18
CA TYR A 194 14.56 12.95 10.38
C TYR A 194 13.56 13.73 11.26
N PRO A 195 13.63 15.08 11.27
CA PRO A 195 12.81 15.87 12.18
C PRO A 195 11.33 15.79 11.85
N THR A 196 10.51 15.44 12.85
CA THR A 196 9.07 15.50 12.81
C THR A 196 8.55 16.17 14.08
N PRO A 197 7.33 16.76 14.08
CA PRO A 197 6.79 17.45 15.25
C PRO A 197 6.65 16.57 16.50
N TRP A 198 6.58 15.24 16.32
CA TRP A 198 6.38 14.28 17.42
C TRP A 198 7.66 13.57 17.86
N GLY A 199 8.84 14.09 17.45
CA GLY A 199 10.12 13.50 17.84
C GLY A 199 10.30 12.07 17.31
N PRO A 200 10.61 11.08 18.19
CA PRO A 200 10.86 9.71 17.76
C PRO A 200 9.60 8.86 17.58
N THR A 201 8.41 9.41 17.85
CA THR A 201 7.16 8.64 17.83
C THR A 201 6.44 8.73 16.48
N GLU A 202 5.69 7.69 16.16
CA GLU A 202 4.79 7.64 15.03
C GLU A 202 3.40 7.15 15.51
N TRP A 203 2.34 7.69 14.90
CA TRP A 203 0.97 7.58 15.42
C TRP A 203 0.47 6.13 15.49
N ASN A 204 0.54 5.37 14.40
CA ASN A 204 0.06 3.98 14.36
C ASN A 204 0.78 3.11 15.38
N ALA A 205 2.09 3.34 15.55
CA ALA A 205 2.90 2.61 16.50
C ALA A 205 2.54 2.93 17.96
N ILE A 206 2.23 4.20 18.29
CA ILE A 206 1.93 4.59 19.68
C ILE A 206 0.47 4.44 20.07
N VAL A 207 -0.45 4.30 19.12
CA VAL A 207 -1.88 4.06 19.42
C VAL A 207 -2.08 2.64 19.95
N ASP A 208 -1.34 1.66 19.44
CA ASP A 208 -1.27 0.31 20.03
C ASP A 208 0.18 -0.22 20.02
N PRO A 209 1.03 0.18 20.98
CA PRO A 209 2.44 -0.20 20.99
C PRO A 209 2.64 -1.71 21.18
N HIS A 210 1.71 -2.38 21.86
CA HIS A 210 1.78 -3.83 22.07
C HIS A 210 1.47 -4.56 20.77
N ALA A 211 0.46 -4.12 20.01
CA ALA A 211 0.18 -4.65 18.68
C ALA A 211 1.34 -4.42 17.72
N THR A 212 1.95 -3.23 17.76
CA THR A 212 3.14 -2.90 16.97
C THR A 212 4.31 -3.84 17.28
N SER A 213 4.57 -4.09 18.56
CA SER A 213 5.60 -5.04 18.98
C SER A 213 5.29 -6.47 18.51
N MET A 214 4.05 -6.91 18.65
CA MET A 214 3.61 -8.25 18.23
C MET A 214 3.75 -8.45 16.72
N LEU A 215 3.43 -7.43 15.90
CA LEU A 215 3.61 -7.49 14.46
C LEU A 215 5.07 -7.86 14.11
N PHE A 216 6.05 -7.13 14.64
CA PHE A 216 7.46 -7.39 14.33
C PHE A 216 8.02 -8.67 14.94
N GLN A 217 7.42 -9.14 16.04
CA GLN A 217 7.86 -10.38 16.73
C GLN A 217 7.24 -11.64 16.13
N LEU A 218 5.99 -11.59 15.67
CA LEU A 218 5.21 -12.77 15.30
C LEU A 218 5.10 -12.97 13.79
N ALA A 219 5.35 -11.95 12.97
CA ALA A 219 5.30 -12.10 11.53
C ALA A 219 6.49 -12.97 11.05
N GLU A 220 6.17 -13.95 10.19
CA GLU A 220 7.13 -14.90 9.60
C GLU A 220 7.20 -14.76 8.08
N CYS A 221 6.73 -13.62 7.54
CA CYS A 221 6.82 -13.21 6.14
C CYS A 221 7.60 -11.90 6.03
N PRO A 222 8.02 -11.47 4.83
CA PRO A 222 8.62 -10.16 4.64
C PRO A 222 7.68 -9.02 5.10
N ILE A 223 8.24 -8.02 5.78
CA ILE A 223 7.56 -6.79 6.15
C ILE A 223 8.23 -5.63 5.43
N ARG A 224 7.45 -4.83 4.71
CA ARG A 224 7.91 -3.56 4.14
C ARG A 224 7.31 -2.43 4.94
N ALA A 225 8.15 -1.67 5.63
CA ALA A 225 7.73 -0.61 6.52
C ALA A 225 8.04 0.77 5.91
N ILE A 226 7.00 1.57 5.72
CA ILE A 226 7.10 2.95 5.25
C ILE A 226 6.93 3.84 6.46
N GLY A 227 8.06 4.35 6.97
CA GLY A 227 8.09 5.11 8.22
C GLY A 227 7.71 6.58 8.07
N LEU A 228 7.36 7.21 9.19
CA LEU A 228 7.00 8.62 9.26
C LEU A 228 8.12 9.55 8.75
N ASP A 229 9.36 9.19 8.99
CA ASP A 229 10.56 9.93 8.55
C ASP A 229 10.68 10.03 7.02
N ILE A 230 10.05 9.12 6.28
CA ILE A 230 9.96 9.13 4.83
C ILE A 230 8.68 9.82 4.37
N THR A 231 7.55 9.43 4.92
CA THR A 231 6.24 9.91 4.49
C THR A 231 6.02 11.39 4.84
N TRP A 232 6.67 11.90 5.89
CA TRP A 232 6.63 13.31 6.28
C TRP A 232 7.13 14.28 5.21
N ARG A 233 7.90 13.77 4.24
CA ARG A 233 8.43 14.54 3.12
C ARG A 233 7.40 14.77 2.01
N LEU A 234 6.25 14.08 2.06
CA LEU A 234 5.22 14.09 1.04
C LEU A 234 3.98 14.83 1.56
N PHE A 235 3.80 16.08 1.17
CA PHE A 235 2.68 16.87 1.64
C PHE A 235 2.17 17.86 0.60
N MET A 236 0.93 18.29 0.80
CA MET A 236 0.30 19.37 0.04
C MET A 236 -0.41 20.34 0.99
N THR A 237 -0.40 21.63 0.60
CA THR A 237 -1.25 22.63 1.26
C THR A 237 -2.73 22.42 0.90
N PRO A 238 -3.67 22.94 1.72
CA PRO A 238 -5.10 22.85 1.41
C PRO A 238 -5.45 23.43 0.02
N GLU A 239 -4.81 24.53 -0.40
CA GLU A 239 -5.02 25.15 -1.70
C GLU A 239 -4.61 24.20 -2.83
N LYS A 240 -3.47 23.53 -2.67
CA LYS A 240 -2.98 22.57 -3.66
C LYS A 240 -3.90 21.35 -3.72
N VAL A 241 -4.32 20.81 -2.58
CA VAL A 241 -5.29 19.70 -2.52
C VAL A 241 -6.60 20.09 -3.21
N ARG A 242 -7.16 21.27 -2.91
CA ARG A 242 -8.39 21.76 -3.57
C ARG A 242 -8.24 21.89 -5.07
N SER A 243 -7.06 22.28 -5.53
CA SER A 243 -6.78 22.37 -6.98
C SER A 243 -6.72 21.00 -7.64
N GLU A 244 -5.91 20.09 -7.09
CA GLU A 244 -5.65 18.77 -7.69
C GLU A 244 -6.84 17.83 -7.58
N PHE A 245 -7.53 17.82 -6.42
CA PHE A 245 -8.59 16.85 -6.18
C PHE A 245 -9.91 17.18 -6.91
N LYS A 246 -10.05 18.36 -7.50
CA LYS A 246 -11.18 18.71 -8.38
C LYS A 246 -11.18 17.95 -9.70
N THR A 247 -10.07 17.35 -10.08
CA THR A 247 -9.85 16.77 -11.42
C THR A 247 -10.56 15.43 -11.64
N HIS A 248 -10.92 14.72 -10.57
CA HIS A 248 -11.52 13.40 -10.65
C HIS A 248 -12.67 13.23 -9.63
N PRO A 249 -13.85 12.65 -10.02
CA PRO A 249 -15.01 12.52 -9.14
C PRO A 249 -14.73 11.85 -7.80
N LEU A 250 -13.88 10.81 -7.78
CA LEU A 250 -13.51 10.12 -6.54
C LEU A 250 -12.68 11.02 -5.62
N LEU A 251 -11.73 11.77 -6.18
CA LEU A 251 -10.95 12.75 -5.41
C LEU A 251 -11.81 13.90 -4.90
N GLN A 252 -12.88 14.27 -5.60
CA GLN A 252 -13.84 15.29 -5.09
C GLN A 252 -14.55 14.81 -3.83
N THR A 253 -14.88 13.52 -3.72
CA THR A 253 -15.42 12.94 -2.48
C THR A 253 -14.40 13.03 -1.35
N VAL A 254 -13.14 12.66 -1.63
CA VAL A 254 -12.05 12.76 -0.65
C VAL A 254 -11.78 14.21 -0.28
N LEU A 255 -11.90 15.16 -1.23
CA LEU A 255 -11.77 16.59 -0.96
C LEU A 255 -12.81 17.09 0.04
N ALA A 256 -14.07 16.68 -0.09
CA ALA A 256 -15.11 17.04 0.87
C ALA A 256 -14.74 16.58 2.30
N TRP A 257 -14.17 15.38 2.43
CA TRP A 257 -13.68 14.88 3.72
C TRP A 257 -12.42 15.60 4.19
N SER A 258 -11.56 16.01 3.27
CA SER A 258 -10.35 16.80 3.56
C SER A 258 -10.70 18.15 4.21
N GLU A 259 -11.86 18.74 3.90
CA GLU A 259 -12.29 19.99 4.53
C GLU A 259 -12.61 19.83 6.03
N VAL A 260 -12.95 18.62 6.48
CA VAL A 260 -13.06 18.29 7.91
C VAL A 260 -11.67 18.33 8.56
N TRP A 261 -10.67 17.74 7.91
CA TRP A 261 -9.28 17.71 8.36
C TRP A 261 -8.66 19.12 8.40
N PHE A 262 -8.89 19.92 7.37
CA PHE A 262 -8.32 21.28 7.24
C PHE A 262 -8.90 22.30 8.23
N LYS A 263 -9.91 21.95 9.03
CA LYS A 263 -10.35 22.80 10.15
C LYS A 263 -9.31 22.86 11.27
N GLU A 264 -8.45 21.85 11.38
CA GLU A 264 -7.50 21.69 12.47
C GLU A 264 -6.04 21.52 11.99
N ARG A 265 -5.83 21.37 10.69
CA ARG A 265 -4.53 21.05 10.09
C ARG A 265 -4.28 21.87 8.83
N ASP A 266 -3.03 22.29 8.67
CA ASP A 266 -2.60 23.14 7.56
C ASP A 266 -1.97 22.38 6.39
N LEU A 267 -1.80 21.06 6.53
CA LEU A 267 -1.21 20.20 5.51
C LEU A 267 -1.96 18.87 5.44
N LEU A 268 -1.97 18.29 4.24
CA LEU A 268 -2.25 16.88 4.00
C LEU A 268 -0.91 16.22 3.72
N HIS A 269 -0.53 15.26 4.55
CA HIS A 269 0.60 14.39 4.27
C HIS A 269 0.11 13.11 3.58
N PHE A 270 0.96 12.53 2.73
CA PHE A 270 0.62 11.35 1.95
C PHE A 270 1.29 10.11 2.57
N HIS A 271 1.01 9.86 3.87
CA HIS A 271 1.60 8.74 4.60
C HIS A 271 1.17 7.41 3.98
N ASP A 272 -0.09 7.09 4.06
CA ASP A 272 -0.71 5.87 3.56
C ASP A 272 -0.70 5.75 2.04
N PRO A 273 -0.89 6.85 1.28
CA PRO A 273 -0.80 6.78 -0.18
C PRO A 273 0.59 6.34 -0.67
N LEU A 274 1.68 6.70 0.04
CA LEU A 274 3.01 6.20 -0.31
C LEU A 274 3.10 4.69 -0.08
N ALA A 275 2.63 4.19 1.06
CA ALA A 275 2.63 2.76 1.35
C ALA A 275 1.83 1.98 0.30
N ALA A 276 0.66 2.49 -0.08
CA ALA A 276 -0.17 1.92 -1.15
C ALA A 276 0.53 1.95 -2.52
N ALA A 277 1.18 3.07 -2.87
CA ALA A 277 1.89 3.21 -4.15
C ALA A 277 3.10 2.27 -4.24
N CYS A 278 3.79 2.02 -3.13
CA CYS A 278 4.93 1.10 -3.08
C CYS A 278 4.54 -0.37 -3.35
N ILE A 279 3.25 -0.73 -3.29
CA ILE A 279 2.79 -2.08 -3.69
C ILE A 279 2.94 -2.28 -5.19
N VAL A 280 2.58 -1.29 -6.01
CA VAL A 280 2.66 -1.37 -7.47
C VAL A 280 3.97 -0.84 -8.03
N SER A 281 4.58 0.11 -7.35
CA SER A 281 5.83 0.78 -7.74
C SER A 281 6.81 0.80 -6.55
N PRO A 282 7.38 -0.36 -6.17
CA PRO A 282 8.26 -0.44 -5.00
C PRO A 282 9.52 0.42 -5.12
N ASP A 283 9.93 0.74 -6.33
CA ASP A 283 11.06 1.59 -6.66
C ASP A 283 10.82 3.10 -6.47
N LEU A 284 9.65 3.50 -5.94
CA LEU A 284 9.42 4.84 -5.42
C LEU A 284 10.28 5.14 -4.18
N CYS A 285 10.64 4.11 -3.43
CA CYS A 285 11.52 4.21 -2.27
C CYS A 285 12.79 3.38 -2.48
N THR A 286 13.83 3.74 -1.75
CA THR A 286 14.95 2.84 -1.48
C THR A 286 14.80 2.23 -0.10
N TYR A 287 15.33 1.02 0.11
CA TYR A 287 15.09 0.25 1.31
C TYR A 287 16.38 -0.23 1.97
N SER A 288 16.33 -0.39 3.29
CA SER A 288 17.35 -1.09 4.08
C SER A 288 16.71 -2.29 4.75
N GLN A 289 17.38 -3.44 4.73
CA GLN A 289 16.90 -4.67 5.35
C GLN A 289 17.45 -4.82 6.77
N GLY A 290 16.60 -5.31 7.68
CA GLY A 290 16.99 -5.47 9.07
C GLY A 290 15.88 -6.00 9.96
N THR A 291 15.98 -5.64 11.24
CA THR A 291 15.02 -5.97 12.29
C THR A 291 14.52 -4.69 12.95
N VAL A 292 13.31 -4.74 13.51
CA VAL A 292 12.71 -3.63 14.25
C VAL A 292 12.37 -4.09 15.67
N GLN A 293 12.75 -3.29 16.64
CA GLN A 293 12.34 -3.43 18.03
C GLN A 293 11.41 -2.29 18.42
N VAL A 294 10.44 -2.57 19.27
CA VAL A 294 9.46 -1.59 19.78
C VAL A 294 9.66 -1.44 21.28
N ASP A 295 9.84 -0.21 21.71
CA ASP A 295 9.99 0.08 23.15
C ASP A 295 8.62 -0.07 23.85
N LEU A 296 8.59 -0.86 24.89
CA LEU A 296 7.44 -1.07 25.79
C LEU A 296 7.83 -0.80 27.25
N SER A 297 9.01 -0.25 27.52
CA SER A 297 9.58 -0.15 28.85
C SER A 297 8.81 0.81 29.78
N ASN A 298 8.20 1.84 29.22
CA ASN A 298 7.37 2.78 29.96
C ASN A 298 6.38 3.52 29.05
N SER A 299 5.39 4.18 29.64
CA SER A 299 4.30 4.83 28.91
C SER A 299 4.71 6.03 28.06
N LYS A 300 5.89 6.62 28.27
CA LYS A 300 6.35 7.79 27.50
C LYS A 300 7.07 7.38 26.22
N THR A 301 7.68 6.20 26.21
CA THR A 301 8.47 5.70 25.08
C THR A 301 7.80 4.52 24.39
N ALA A 302 6.71 4.01 24.95
CA ALA A 302 5.98 2.88 24.36
C ALA A 302 5.55 3.20 22.93
N GLY A 303 5.95 2.33 21.98
CA GLY A 303 5.70 2.49 20.56
C GLY A 303 6.85 3.14 19.78
N ILE A 304 7.91 3.63 20.44
CA ILE A 304 9.12 4.05 19.71
C ILE A 304 9.74 2.82 19.05
N THR A 305 10.01 2.94 17.76
CA THR A 305 10.60 1.89 16.94
C THR A 305 12.08 2.12 16.73
N THR A 306 12.88 1.07 16.83
CA THR A 306 14.32 1.11 16.58
C THR A 306 14.67 0.09 15.53
N PHE A 307 15.27 0.54 14.43
CA PHE A 307 15.75 -0.31 13.35
C PHE A 307 17.21 -0.69 13.53
N THR A 308 17.54 -1.94 13.30
CA THR A 308 18.90 -2.46 13.24
C THR A 308 19.13 -3.13 11.90
N PRO A 309 20.10 -2.67 11.08
CA PRO A 309 20.44 -3.33 9.82
C PRO A 309 20.86 -4.78 10.05
N ASP A 310 20.26 -5.71 9.30
CA ASP A 310 20.55 -7.14 9.34
C ASP A 310 20.14 -7.77 7.99
N PRO A 311 21.10 -8.27 7.19
CA PRO A 311 20.76 -8.90 5.91
C PRO A 311 19.85 -10.13 6.01
N SER A 312 19.76 -10.74 7.20
CA SER A 312 18.87 -11.89 7.46
C SER A 312 17.51 -11.49 8.02
N GLY A 313 17.32 -10.21 8.36
CA GLY A 313 16.07 -9.70 8.91
C GLY A 313 14.91 -9.76 7.91
N LEU A 314 13.69 -9.85 8.42
CA LEU A 314 12.48 -9.89 7.58
C LEU A 314 11.92 -8.50 7.26
N VAL A 315 12.44 -7.45 7.89
CA VAL A 315 11.91 -6.09 7.74
C VAL A 315 12.74 -5.30 6.74
N GLN A 316 12.08 -4.70 5.77
CA GLN A 316 12.63 -3.68 4.87
C GLN A 316 12.01 -2.33 5.23
N ILE A 317 12.81 -1.42 5.75
CA ILE A 317 12.37 -0.04 5.98
C ILE A 317 12.67 0.82 4.76
N ALA A 318 11.76 1.75 4.41
CA ALA A 318 12.06 2.80 3.45
C ALA A 318 13.06 3.78 4.08
N ILE A 319 14.10 4.15 3.32
CA ILE A 319 15.16 5.07 3.78
C ILE A 319 15.25 6.35 2.94
N ASP A 320 14.64 6.34 1.75
CA ASP A 320 14.55 7.51 0.89
C ASP A 320 13.36 7.41 -0.06
N VAL A 321 12.86 8.58 -0.52
CA VAL A 321 11.75 8.71 -1.47
C VAL A 321 12.01 9.88 -2.41
N ASP A 322 11.58 9.75 -3.66
CA ASP A 322 11.51 10.85 -4.63
C ASP A 322 10.08 11.44 -4.64
N PRO A 323 9.87 12.64 -4.03
CA PRO A 323 8.55 13.25 -3.94
C PRO A 323 7.92 13.58 -5.30
N ASP A 324 8.69 14.08 -6.26
CA ASP A 324 8.17 14.47 -7.58
C ASP A 324 7.69 13.24 -8.34
N ARG A 325 8.46 12.18 -8.29
CA ARG A 325 8.11 10.89 -8.89
C ARG A 325 6.89 10.27 -8.20
N PHE A 326 6.80 10.34 -6.88
CA PHE A 326 5.63 9.86 -6.15
C PHE A 326 4.37 10.62 -6.61
N PHE A 327 4.34 11.95 -6.58
CA PHE A 327 3.15 12.71 -6.97
C PHE A 327 2.78 12.50 -8.44
N SER A 328 3.76 12.43 -9.33
CA SER A 328 3.51 12.09 -10.74
C SER A 328 2.84 10.72 -10.89
N THR A 329 3.35 9.70 -10.19
CA THR A 329 2.79 8.34 -10.19
C THR A 329 1.38 8.32 -9.59
N PHE A 330 1.18 8.98 -8.45
CA PHE A 330 -0.09 9.06 -7.76
C PHE A 330 -1.18 9.67 -8.66
N PHE A 331 -0.97 10.86 -9.22
CA PHE A 331 -1.99 11.54 -10.03
C PHE A 331 -2.22 10.88 -11.39
N THR A 332 -1.23 10.16 -11.93
CA THR A 332 -1.42 9.38 -13.16
C THR A 332 -2.52 8.34 -13.02
N ALA A 333 -2.70 7.75 -11.83
CA ALA A 333 -3.77 6.79 -11.59
C ALA A 333 -5.17 7.36 -11.86
N PHE A 334 -5.37 8.65 -11.59
CA PHE A 334 -6.65 9.33 -11.77
C PHE A 334 -6.82 9.91 -13.18
N SER A 335 -5.75 9.98 -13.97
CA SER A 335 -5.79 10.50 -15.35
C SER A 335 -6.20 9.41 -16.36
N VAL A 336 -5.98 8.14 -16.06
CA VAL A 336 -6.19 7.00 -16.98
C VAL A 336 -7.64 6.50 -16.96
N ALA A 337 -8.40 6.77 -15.91
CA ALA A 337 -9.78 6.29 -15.74
C ALA A 337 -10.83 6.96 -16.67
N ALA A 338 -10.43 7.90 -17.50
CA ALA A 338 -11.29 8.45 -18.57
C ALA A 338 -11.38 7.53 -19.82
N ARG A 339 -10.91 6.28 -19.72
CA ARG A 339 -10.90 5.33 -20.85
C ARG A 339 -11.80 4.14 -20.52
N THR A 340 -13.09 4.35 -20.58
CA THR A 340 -14.10 3.29 -20.85
C THR A 340 -15.23 3.88 -21.65
#